data_615720610c2d166d399faa8206cea6fc
#
_entry.id   615720610c2d166d399faa8206cea6fc
#
_cell.length_a   1.000
_cell.length_b   1.000
_cell.length_c   1.000
_cell.angle_alpha   90.00
_cell.angle_beta   90.00
_cell.angle_gamma   90.00
#
_symmetry.space_group_name_H-M   'P 1'
#
loop_
_entity.id
_entity.type
_entity.pdbx_description
1 polymer ?
#
loop_
_entity_poly.entity_id
_entity_poly.type
_entity_poly.pdbx_seq_one_letter_code
_entity_poly.pdbx_strand_id
1 'polypeptide(L)'
;VWNITRACNLKCLHCYESAGTKAADELSTEEALKGIDMLADASVVILAFSGGEPTIRPDILRLVKRSSDRGMYTAMATNAILFSSRRKVHEFKRAGLQFTQISLDGLNPQTHDYFRGVPGAFEKTVEGIKNCVAEGLSVEIAATATRFNYKEIPAMIDFAEKLGVNCFMLYNFVPTGRGVDIVESDLTPYERENILQLCWNKMKVAGVDVLSTAPQFTRVAQEIEAGLIVSGIQSGSEASVIPTHFY
;
A
#
# COMPACT_ATOMS: atom_id res chain seq x y z
N VAL A 1 -9.61 -2.20 9.74
CA VAL A 1 -9.32 -3.01 8.54
C VAL A 1 -9.86 -4.41 8.76
N TRP A 2 -10.51 -4.98 7.75
CA TRP A 2 -11.09 -6.32 7.81
C TRP A 2 -10.54 -7.20 6.67
N ASN A 3 -9.79 -8.25 7.03
CA ASN A 3 -9.34 -9.27 6.09
C ASN A 3 -10.52 -10.19 5.76
N ILE A 4 -11.20 -9.93 4.64
CA ILE A 4 -12.47 -10.56 4.28
C ILE A 4 -12.31 -11.88 3.52
N THR A 5 -11.12 -12.16 3.01
CA THR A 5 -10.76 -13.41 2.33
C THR A 5 -9.26 -13.67 2.40
N ARG A 6 -8.86 -14.94 2.37
CA ARG A 6 -7.46 -15.35 2.15
C ARG A 6 -7.17 -15.69 0.69
N ALA A 7 -8.20 -15.77 -0.16
CA ALA A 7 -8.00 -15.94 -1.60
C ALA A 7 -7.25 -14.75 -2.20
N CYS A 8 -6.27 -15.02 -3.05
CA CYS A 8 -5.52 -13.99 -3.76
C CYS A 8 -5.10 -14.50 -5.14
N ASN A 9 -5.13 -13.61 -6.13
CA ASN A 9 -4.66 -13.86 -7.49
C ASN A 9 -3.17 -13.54 -7.69
N LEU A 10 -2.47 -13.11 -6.62
CA LEU A 10 -1.02 -12.87 -6.60
C LEU A 10 -0.31 -13.79 -5.60
N LYS A 11 1.06 -13.86 -5.72
CA LYS A 11 1.93 -14.66 -4.86
C LYS A 11 3.09 -13.81 -4.32
N CYS A 12 2.76 -12.63 -3.77
CA CYS A 12 3.76 -11.66 -3.30
C CYS A 12 4.76 -12.29 -2.32
N LEU A 13 6.05 -12.00 -2.51
CA LEU A 13 7.14 -12.52 -1.68
C LEU A 13 7.03 -12.04 -0.22
N HIS A 14 6.60 -10.81 0.00
CA HIS A 14 6.46 -10.18 1.33
C HIS A 14 5.11 -10.39 2.00
N CYS A 15 4.22 -11.23 1.46
CA CYS A 15 2.83 -11.32 1.93
C CYS A 15 2.74 -11.79 3.39
N TYR A 16 2.31 -10.90 4.29
CA TYR A 16 2.16 -11.19 5.72
C TYR A 16 1.07 -12.23 6.02
N GLU A 17 0.02 -12.27 5.20
CA GLU A 17 -1.09 -13.25 5.31
C GLU A 17 -0.77 -14.61 4.70
N SER A 18 0.34 -14.73 3.94
CA SER A 18 0.59 -15.92 3.11
C SER A 18 -0.63 -16.30 2.25
N ALA A 19 -1.32 -15.27 1.74
CA ALA A 19 -2.56 -15.42 0.99
C ALA A 19 -2.38 -16.26 -0.28
N GLY A 20 -3.46 -16.92 -0.71
CA GLY A 20 -3.47 -17.79 -1.89
C GLY A 20 -4.85 -18.38 -2.14
N THR A 21 -5.19 -19.46 -1.45
CA THR A 21 -6.50 -20.11 -1.54
C THR A 21 -7.45 -19.59 -0.48
N LYS A 22 -8.75 -19.65 -0.76
CA LYS A 22 -9.81 -19.35 0.21
C LYS A 22 -9.68 -20.25 1.44
N ALA A 23 -9.78 -19.66 2.64
CA ALA A 23 -9.82 -20.45 3.87
C ALA A 23 -11.18 -21.16 4.05
N ALA A 24 -11.16 -22.33 4.71
CA ALA A 24 -12.37 -23.11 4.89
C ALA A 24 -13.36 -22.45 5.87
N ASP A 25 -12.85 -21.62 6.75
CA ASP A 25 -13.59 -20.91 7.82
C ASP A 25 -13.91 -19.44 7.46
N GLU A 26 -13.78 -19.04 6.19
CA GLU A 26 -14.21 -17.71 5.76
C GLU A 26 -15.72 -17.54 5.95
N LEU A 27 -16.09 -16.38 6.49
CA LEU A 27 -17.50 -16.03 6.67
C LEU A 27 -18.28 -16.13 5.36
N SER A 28 -19.49 -16.69 5.46
CA SER A 28 -20.49 -16.62 4.39
C SER A 28 -20.88 -15.16 4.10
N THR A 29 -21.59 -14.95 3.01
CA THR A 29 -22.10 -13.61 2.67
C THR A 29 -23.00 -13.05 3.77
N GLU A 30 -23.90 -13.88 4.31
CA GLU A 30 -24.87 -13.49 5.34
C GLU A 30 -24.17 -13.15 6.66
N GLU A 31 -23.17 -13.93 7.07
CA GLU A 31 -22.37 -13.65 8.26
C GLU A 31 -21.56 -12.35 8.09
N ALA A 32 -20.94 -12.14 6.91
CA ALA A 32 -20.21 -10.92 6.61
C ALA A 32 -21.12 -9.67 6.61
N LEU A 33 -22.33 -9.76 6.04
CA LEU A 33 -23.33 -8.69 6.10
C LEU A 33 -23.75 -8.37 7.55
N LYS A 34 -24.00 -9.41 8.36
CA LYS A 34 -24.29 -9.23 9.77
C LYS A 34 -23.12 -8.58 10.53
N GLY A 35 -21.88 -8.99 10.22
CA GLY A 35 -20.68 -8.36 10.77
C GLY A 35 -20.60 -6.86 10.45
N ILE A 36 -20.91 -6.47 9.21
CA ILE A 36 -20.98 -5.06 8.79
C ILE A 36 -22.03 -4.30 9.62
N ASP A 37 -23.21 -4.89 9.83
CA ASP A 37 -24.26 -4.27 10.64
C ASP A 37 -23.81 -4.05 12.07
N MET A 38 -23.18 -5.06 12.69
CA MET A 38 -22.64 -4.96 14.04
C MET A 38 -21.56 -3.88 14.18
N LEU A 39 -20.67 -3.75 13.18
CA LEU A 39 -19.66 -2.67 13.15
C LEU A 39 -20.30 -1.30 13.08
N ALA A 40 -21.32 -1.13 12.23
CA ALA A 40 -22.06 0.12 12.12
C ALA A 40 -22.81 0.48 13.41
N ASP A 41 -23.48 -0.51 14.05
CA ASP A 41 -24.17 -0.34 15.35
C ASP A 41 -23.17 0.04 16.46
N ALA A 42 -21.92 -0.44 16.36
CA ALA A 42 -20.83 -0.04 17.24
C ALA A 42 -20.18 1.30 16.88
N SER A 43 -20.79 2.08 15.96
CA SER A 43 -20.33 3.40 15.52
C SER A 43 -18.94 3.39 14.86
N VAL A 44 -18.58 2.30 14.19
CA VAL A 44 -17.37 2.27 13.34
C VAL A 44 -17.60 3.21 12.15
N VAL A 45 -16.73 4.21 12.03
CA VAL A 45 -16.87 5.26 10.99
C VAL A 45 -16.18 4.89 9.67
N ILE A 46 -15.17 4.03 9.69
CA ILE A 46 -14.41 3.60 8.51
C ILE A 46 -14.32 2.09 8.47
N LEU A 47 -14.71 1.48 7.36
CA LEU A 47 -14.50 0.07 7.10
C LEU A 47 -13.61 -0.10 5.87
N ALA A 48 -12.40 -0.64 6.06
CA ALA A 48 -11.46 -0.97 4.99
C ALA A 48 -11.46 -2.48 4.74
N PHE A 49 -11.91 -2.91 3.58
CA PHE A 49 -11.81 -4.29 3.12
C PHE A 49 -10.39 -4.61 2.67
N SER A 50 -9.85 -5.72 3.13
CA SER A 50 -8.50 -6.20 2.85
C SER A 50 -8.49 -7.74 2.84
N GLY A 51 -7.30 -8.34 2.99
CA GLY A 51 -7.08 -9.77 3.11
C GLY A 51 -6.06 -10.28 2.11
N GLY A 52 -6.39 -11.33 1.38
CA GLY A 52 -5.66 -11.72 0.19
C GLY A 52 -5.88 -10.68 -0.90
N GLU A 53 -6.93 -10.85 -1.70
CA GLU A 53 -7.41 -9.83 -2.65
C GLU A 53 -8.94 -9.72 -2.54
N PRO A 54 -9.46 -8.66 -1.94
CA PRO A 54 -10.90 -8.52 -1.70
C PRO A 54 -11.72 -8.47 -3.00
N THR A 55 -11.16 -7.94 -4.08
CA THR A 55 -11.90 -7.78 -5.36
C THR A 55 -12.26 -9.10 -6.03
N ILE A 56 -11.60 -10.22 -5.69
CA ILE A 56 -11.95 -11.53 -6.25
C ILE A 56 -12.99 -12.29 -5.40
N ARG A 57 -13.37 -11.78 -4.24
CA ARG A 57 -14.45 -12.37 -3.45
C ARG A 57 -15.78 -12.12 -4.18
N PRO A 58 -16.58 -13.19 -4.49
CA PRO A 58 -17.74 -13.08 -5.39
C PRO A 58 -18.83 -12.10 -4.93
N ASP A 59 -19.00 -11.95 -3.61
CA ASP A 59 -20.03 -11.13 -2.98
C ASP A 59 -19.55 -9.73 -2.56
N ILE A 60 -18.30 -9.36 -2.87
CA ILE A 60 -17.65 -8.14 -2.36
C ILE A 60 -18.45 -6.86 -2.66
N LEU A 61 -19.08 -6.76 -3.85
CA LEU A 61 -19.91 -5.59 -4.19
C LEU A 61 -21.13 -5.44 -3.25
N ARG A 62 -21.72 -6.56 -2.80
CA ARG A 62 -22.80 -6.52 -1.81
C ARG A 62 -22.29 -6.02 -0.45
N LEU A 63 -21.08 -6.44 -0.07
CA LEU A 63 -20.46 -6.04 1.20
C LEU A 63 -20.07 -4.56 1.19
N VAL A 64 -19.46 -4.07 0.10
CA VAL A 64 -19.15 -2.65 -0.11
C VAL A 64 -20.43 -1.80 -0.05
N LYS A 65 -21.46 -2.23 -0.76
CA LYS A 65 -22.74 -1.53 -0.74
C LYS A 65 -23.34 -1.49 0.66
N ARG A 66 -23.33 -2.61 1.40
CA ARG A 66 -23.86 -2.66 2.78
C ARG A 66 -23.10 -1.72 3.71
N SER A 67 -21.77 -1.69 3.63
CA SER A 67 -20.94 -0.78 4.41
C SER A 67 -21.32 0.69 4.16
N SER A 68 -21.43 1.06 2.88
CA SER A 68 -21.82 2.42 2.47
C SER A 68 -23.26 2.75 2.88
N ASP A 69 -24.23 1.84 2.69
CA ASP A 69 -25.63 2.04 3.08
C ASP A 69 -25.80 2.22 4.62
N ARG A 70 -24.85 1.65 5.40
CA ARG A 70 -24.80 1.84 6.85
C ARG A 70 -24.05 3.11 7.28
N GLY A 71 -23.65 3.98 6.33
CA GLY A 71 -23.01 5.27 6.58
C GLY A 71 -21.53 5.21 6.91
N MET A 72 -20.87 4.06 6.76
CA MET A 72 -19.43 3.95 6.96
C MET A 72 -18.66 4.48 5.74
N TYR A 73 -17.55 5.18 5.98
CA TYR A 73 -16.57 5.48 4.94
C TYR A 73 -15.93 4.17 4.48
N THR A 74 -16.21 3.80 3.22
CA THR A 74 -15.84 2.47 2.70
C THR A 74 -14.55 2.56 1.90
N ALA A 75 -13.53 1.84 2.37
CA ALA A 75 -12.20 1.75 1.81
C ALA A 75 -11.84 0.34 1.37
N MET A 76 -10.81 0.20 0.53
CA MET A 76 -10.31 -1.10 0.09
C MET A 76 -8.80 -1.07 -0.13
N ALA A 77 -8.09 -2.05 0.43
CA ALA A 77 -6.71 -2.36 0.08
C ALA A 77 -6.70 -3.46 -1.00
N THR A 78 -6.09 -3.21 -2.15
CA THR A 78 -6.16 -4.09 -3.34
C THR A 78 -4.89 -4.05 -4.16
N ASN A 79 -4.63 -5.12 -4.92
CA ASN A 79 -3.61 -5.13 -5.96
C ASN A 79 -4.07 -4.46 -7.27
N ALA A 80 -5.32 -4.05 -7.34
CA ALA A 80 -5.97 -3.35 -8.44
C ALA A 80 -5.98 -4.07 -9.81
N ILE A 81 -5.61 -5.35 -9.90
CA ILE A 81 -5.66 -6.11 -11.17
C ILE A 81 -7.07 -6.12 -11.76
N LEU A 82 -8.10 -6.32 -10.93
CA LEU A 82 -9.50 -6.25 -11.40
C LEU A 82 -9.88 -4.85 -11.88
N PHE A 83 -9.28 -3.82 -11.30
CA PHE A 83 -9.53 -2.41 -11.63
C PHE A 83 -8.86 -1.96 -12.93
N SER A 84 -8.05 -2.82 -13.59
CA SER A 84 -7.65 -2.59 -14.98
C SER A 84 -8.86 -2.50 -15.92
N SER A 85 -10.02 -3.02 -15.52
CA SER A 85 -11.31 -2.77 -16.15
C SER A 85 -12.00 -1.55 -15.54
N ARG A 86 -12.07 -0.44 -16.27
CA ARG A 86 -12.76 0.79 -15.83
C ARG A 86 -14.22 0.53 -15.44
N ARG A 87 -14.90 -0.36 -16.16
CA ARG A 87 -16.28 -0.79 -15.82
C ARG A 87 -16.34 -1.35 -14.39
N LYS A 88 -15.34 -2.13 -13.98
CA LYS A 88 -15.30 -2.67 -12.61
C LYS A 88 -15.13 -1.56 -11.58
N VAL A 89 -14.23 -0.62 -11.80
CA VAL A 89 -14.07 0.55 -10.90
C VAL A 89 -15.41 1.30 -10.75
N HIS A 90 -16.10 1.53 -11.87
CA HIS A 90 -17.41 2.18 -11.86
C HIS A 90 -18.45 1.40 -11.04
N GLU A 91 -18.50 0.06 -11.15
CA GLU A 91 -19.38 -0.80 -10.35
C GLU A 91 -19.10 -0.64 -8.84
N PHE A 92 -17.80 -0.65 -8.43
CA PHE A 92 -17.41 -0.47 -7.04
C PHE A 92 -17.71 0.94 -6.52
N LYS A 93 -17.45 1.97 -7.31
CA LYS A 93 -17.79 3.35 -6.95
C LYS A 93 -19.31 3.52 -6.72
N ARG A 94 -20.13 2.97 -7.62
CA ARG A 94 -21.59 2.99 -7.46
C ARG A 94 -22.07 2.18 -6.25
N ALA A 95 -21.33 1.16 -5.83
CA ALA A 95 -21.61 0.43 -4.60
C ALA A 95 -21.22 1.22 -3.34
N GLY A 96 -20.51 2.34 -3.48
CA GLY A 96 -20.13 3.24 -2.39
C GLY A 96 -18.68 3.14 -1.95
N LEU A 97 -17.78 2.53 -2.75
CA LEU A 97 -16.34 2.60 -2.50
C LEU A 97 -15.86 4.04 -2.67
N GLN A 98 -15.09 4.56 -1.71
CA GLN A 98 -14.64 5.95 -1.66
C GLN A 98 -13.12 6.07 -1.73
N PHE A 99 -12.40 5.10 -1.15
CA PHE A 99 -10.95 5.12 -1.06
C PHE A 99 -10.35 3.77 -1.46
N THR A 100 -9.24 3.81 -2.19
CA THR A 100 -8.44 2.62 -2.52
C THR A 100 -6.99 2.82 -2.16
N GLN A 101 -6.45 1.89 -1.37
CA GLN A 101 -5.02 1.72 -1.18
C GLN A 101 -4.54 0.67 -2.18
N ILE A 102 -3.74 1.09 -3.15
CA ILE A 102 -3.29 0.22 -4.24
C ILE A 102 -1.82 -0.11 -4.07
N SER A 103 -1.53 -1.38 -4.06
CA SER A 103 -0.18 -1.90 -3.89
C SER A 103 0.64 -1.78 -5.17
N LEU A 104 1.72 -0.97 -5.15
CA LEU A 104 2.68 -0.85 -6.24
C LEU A 104 4.11 -0.86 -5.64
N ASP A 105 4.95 -1.84 -6.02
CA ASP A 105 6.28 -2.02 -5.44
C ASP A 105 7.43 -1.86 -6.44
N GLY A 106 7.19 -1.26 -7.58
CA GLY A 106 8.22 -0.98 -8.57
C GLY A 106 7.70 -0.14 -9.71
N LEU A 107 8.62 0.40 -10.53
CA LEU A 107 8.32 1.26 -11.68
C LEU A 107 8.29 0.52 -13.01
N ASN A 108 8.52 -0.79 -12.97
CA ASN A 108 8.62 -1.63 -14.16
C ASN A 108 8.19 -3.07 -13.82
N PRO A 109 7.87 -3.90 -14.85
CA PRO A 109 7.48 -5.29 -14.63
C PRO A 109 8.58 -6.12 -13.94
N GLN A 110 9.85 -5.85 -14.20
CA GLN A 110 10.97 -6.61 -13.64
C GLN A 110 10.97 -6.54 -12.12
N THR A 111 10.75 -5.36 -11.54
CA THR A 111 10.71 -5.17 -10.10
C THR A 111 9.34 -5.56 -9.53
N HIS A 112 8.27 -5.00 -10.08
CA HIS A 112 6.93 -5.20 -9.52
C HIS A 112 6.45 -6.64 -9.66
N ASP A 113 6.51 -7.23 -10.85
CA ASP A 113 6.00 -8.58 -11.10
C ASP A 113 6.80 -9.64 -10.35
N TYR A 114 8.14 -9.45 -10.26
CA TYR A 114 8.98 -10.31 -9.43
C TYR A 114 8.52 -10.30 -7.97
N PHE A 115 8.33 -9.12 -7.40
CA PHE A 115 7.94 -8.96 -6.00
C PHE A 115 6.51 -9.45 -5.73
N ARG A 116 5.60 -9.26 -6.70
CA ARG A 116 4.20 -9.70 -6.64
C ARG A 116 3.98 -11.16 -7.09
N GLY A 117 5.00 -11.78 -7.69
CA GLY A 117 5.03 -13.19 -8.05
C GLY A 117 4.13 -13.58 -9.22
N VAL A 118 3.70 -12.62 -10.06
CA VAL A 118 2.83 -12.88 -11.24
C VAL A 118 3.19 -11.93 -12.38
N PRO A 119 3.62 -12.45 -13.54
CA PRO A 119 3.88 -11.64 -14.73
C PRO A 119 2.65 -10.86 -15.21
N GLY A 120 2.84 -9.62 -15.65
CA GLY A 120 1.78 -8.72 -16.15
C GLY A 120 0.96 -8.07 -15.04
N ALA A 121 1.38 -8.19 -13.78
CA ALA A 121 0.73 -7.50 -12.66
C ALA A 121 0.96 -5.99 -12.74
N PHE A 122 2.16 -5.54 -13.12
CA PHE A 122 2.53 -4.13 -13.21
C PHE A 122 1.58 -3.34 -14.11
N GLU A 123 1.44 -3.76 -15.37
CA GLU A 123 0.61 -3.07 -16.35
C GLU A 123 -0.85 -2.97 -15.89
N LYS A 124 -1.38 -4.08 -15.35
CA LYS A 124 -2.78 -4.13 -14.85
C LYS A 124 -2.96 -3.25 -13.62
N THR A 125 -1.99 -3.25 -12.70
CA THR A 125 -2.04 -2.40 -11.50
C THR A 125 -1.99 -0.93 -11.88
N VAL A 126 -1.07 -0.52 -12.77
CA VAL A 126 -0.97 0.87 -13.24
C VAL A 126 -2.25 1.31 -13.97
N GLU A 127 -2.80 0.46 -14.81
CA GLU A 127 -4.09 0.74 -15.47
C GLU A 127 -5.23 0.85 -14.45
N GLY A 128 -5.22 -0.01 -13.43
CA GLY A 128 -6.18 0.07 -12.31
C GLY A 128 -6.09 1.39 -11.54
N ILE A 129 -4.88 1.87 -11.25
CA ILE A 129 -4.67 3.17 -10.60
C ILE A 129 -5.27 4.29 -11.46
N LYS A 130 -4.95 4.33 -12.76
CA LYS A 130 -5.48 5.33 -13.70
C LYS A 130 -7.00 5.34 -13.73
N ASN A 131 -7.61 4.15 -13.78
CA ASN A 131 -9.06 4.00 -13.80
C ASN A 131 -9.71 4.48 -12.49
N CYS A 132 -9.09 4.19 -11.32
CA CYS A 132 -9.57 4.67 -10.03
C CYS A 132 -9.53 6.20 -9.94
N VAL A 133 -8.43 6.82 -10.36
CA VAL A 133 -8.29 8.28 -10.43
C VAL A 133 -9.33 8.89 -11.40
N ALA A 134 -9.46 8.31 -12.60
CA ALA A 134 -10.41 8.79 -13.61
C ALA A 134 -11.87 8.68 -13.18
N GLU A 135 -12.21 7.70 -12.34
CA GLU A 135 -13.54 7.57 -11.74
C GLU A 135 -13.71 8.46 -10.48
N GLY A 136 -12.66 9.18 -10.05
CA GLY A 136 -12.71 10.09 -8.89
C GLY A 136 -12.81 9.35 -7.55
N LEU A 137 -12.18 8.20 -7.41
CA LEU A 137 -11.89 7.60 -6.12
C LEU A 137 -10.69 8.31 -5.49
N SER A 138 -10.65 8.37 -4.17
CA SER A 138 -9.43 8.73 -3.47
C SER A 138 -8.45 7.55 -3.55
N VAL A 139 -7.23 7.81 -4.02
CA VAL A 139 -6.24 6.76 -4.30
C VAL A 139 -4.96 7.00 -3.52
N GLU A 140 -4.52 5.96 -2.82
CA GLU A 140 -3.21 5.87 -2.20
C GLU A 140 -2.40 4.77 -2.90
N ILE A 141 -1.16 5.06 -3.29
CA ILE A 141 -0.19 4.03 -3.68
C ILE A 141 0.57 3.59 -2.44
N ALA A 142 0.58 2.29 -2.17
CA ALA A 142 1.30 1.68 -1.06
C ALA A 142 2.49 0.86 -1.59
N ALA A 143 3.71 1.17 -1.14
CA ALA A 143 4.92 0.44 -1.49
C ALA A 143 5.63 -0.08 -0.23
N THR A 144 5.99 -1.36 -0.22
CA THR A 144 6.80 -1.95 0.85
C THR A 144 8.28 -1.85 0.50
N ALA A 145 9.04 -1.07 1.28
CA ALA A 145 10.46 -0.86 1.02
C ALA A 145 11.30 -2.08 1.39
N THR A 146 12.01 -2.63 0.42
CA THR A 146 12.99 -3.71 0.56
C THR A 146 14.20 -3.40 -0.33
N ARG A 147 15.29 -4.18 -0.22
CA ARG A 147 16.44 -4.04 -1.11
C ARG A 147 16.14 -4.26 -2.59
N PHE A 148 15.02 -4.90 -2.92
CA PHE A 148 14.59 -5.07 -4.31
C PHE A 148 14.16 -3.77 -4.97
N ASN A 149 13.58 -2.83 -4.21
CA ASN A 149 12.90 -1.67 -4.77
C ASN A 149 13.25 -0.31 -4.15
N TYR A 150 13.99 -0.25 -3.02
CA TYR A 150 14.18 1.02 -2.30
C TYR A 150 14.82 2.13 -3.15
N LYS A 151 15.64 1.75 -4.13
CA LYS A 151 16.26 2.72 -5.07
C LYS A 151 15.24 3.33 -6.06
N GLU A 152 14.12 2.66 -6.29
CA GLU A 152 13.05 3.14 -7.16
C GLU A 152 12.07 4.06 -6.42
N ILE A 153 12.01 3.99 -5.09
CA ILE A 153 11.01 4.73 -4.26
C ILE A 153 10.96 6.24 -4.59
N PRO A 154 12.07 6.97 -4.73
CA PRO A 154 12.02 8.39 -5.10
C PRO A 154 11.29 8.65 -6.41
N ALA A 155 11.57 7.85 -7.43
CA ALA A 155 10.92 7.95 -8.73
C ALA A 155 9.49 7.41 -8.70
N MET A 156 9.16 6.49 -7.78
CA MET A 156 7.78 6.03 -7.55
C MET A 156 6.90 7.14 -6.97
N ILE A 157 7.44 8.01 -6.11
CA ILE A 157 6.74 9.20 -5.59
C ILE A 157 6.42 10.15 -6.76
N ASP A 158 7.42 10.43 -7.62
CA ASP A 158 7.23 11.28 -8.80
C ASP A 158 6.21 10.65 -9.80
N PHE A 159 6.18 9.34 -9.87
CA PHE A 159 5.22 8.61 -10.70
C PHE A 159 3.81 8.66 -10.10
N ALA A 160 3.67 8.55 -8.79
CA ALA A 160 2.41 8.70 -8.07
C ALA A 160 1.79 10.09 -8.31
N GLU A 161 2.60 11.15 -8.21
CA GLU A 161 2.18 12.51 -8.53
C GLU A 161 1.69 12.64 -9.99
N LYS A 162 2.45 12.09 -10.96
CA LYS A 162 2.06 12.09 -12.38
C LYS A 162 0.77 11.33 -12.66
N LEU A 163 0.47 10.30 -11.89
CA LEU A 163 -0.78 9.55 -11.99
C LEU A 163 -1.96 10.29 -11.36
N GLY A 164 -1.72 11.36 -10.60
CA GLY A 164 -2.73 12.16 -9.94
C GLY A 164 -3.35 11.48 -8.71
N VAL A 165 -2.62 10.61 -8.04
CA VAL A 165 -3.08 9.98 -6.79
C VAL A 165 -2.97 10.96 -5.62
N ASN A 166 -3.72 10.71 -4.54
CA ASN A 166 -3.76 11.59 -3.38
C ASN A 166 -2.58 11.39 -2.44
N CYS A 167 -2.12 10.14 -2.31
CA CYS A 167 -1.10 9.80 -1.32
C CYS A 167 -0.15 8.69 -1.82
N PHE A 168 1.10 8.78 -1.41
CA PHE A 168 2.10 7.71 -1.50
C PHE A 168 2.47 7.28 -0.09
N MET A 169 2.21 6.01 0.26
CA MET A 169 2.50 5.42 1.56
C MET A 169 3.69 4.47 1.47
N LEU A 170 4.77 4.80 2.18
CA LEU A 170 5.92 3.91 2.34
C LEU A 170 5.70 2.97 3.52
N TYR A 171 5.51 1.70 3.22
CA TYR A 171 5.45 0.65 4.24
C TYR A 171 6.83 0.17 4.64
N ASN A 172 7.04 0.07 5.94
CA ASN A 172 8.19 -0.63 6.49
C ASN A 172 8.01 -2.14 6.26
N PHE A 173 9.03 -2.81 5.74
CA PHE A 173 9.01 -4.27 5.61
C PHE A 173 9.07 -4.89 7.01
N VAL A 174 8.15 -5.80 7.29
CA VAL A 174 8.13 -6.62 8.49
C VAL A 174 8.12 -8.09 8.04
N PRO A 175 9.16 -8.88 8.35
CA PRO A 175 9.28 -10.25 7.86
C PRO A 175 8.32 -11.20 8.60
N THR A 176 7.08 -11.25 8.14
CA THR A 176 6.02 -12.16 8.60
C THR A 176 5.39 -12.89 7.42
N GLY A 177 4.71 -14.01 7.66
CA GLY A 177 4.16 -14.83 6.59
C GLY A 177 5.25 -15.26 5.60
N ARG A 178 5.02 -15.11 4.28
CA ARG A 178 6.05 -15.38 3.27
C ARG A 178 7.25 -14.43 3.33
N GLY A 179 7.08 -13.26 3.95
CA GLY A 179 8.18 -12.32 4.14
C GLY A 179 9.37 -12.87 4.93
N VAL A 180 9.14 -13.93 5.72
CA VAL A 180 10.24 -14.63 6.44
C VAL A 180 11.26 -15.23 5.46
N ASP A 181 10.80 -15.69 4.29
CA ASP A 181 11.66 -16.32 3.27
C ASP A 181 12.59 -15.31 2.57
N ILE A 182 12.35 -14.01 2.76
CA ILE A 182 13.15 -12.93 2.17
C ILE A 182 13.66 -11.93 3.22
N VAL A 183 13.86 -12.37 4.46
CA VAL A 183 14.30 -11.51 5.58
C VAL A 183 15.61 -10.78 5.28
N GLU A 184 16.52 -11.38 4.53
CA GLU A 184 17.78 -10.76 4.09
C GLU A 184 17.57 -9.59 3.12
N SER A 185 16.36 -9.45 2.57
CA SER A 185 15.98 -8.32 1.72
C SER A 185 15.50 -7.11 2.52
N ASP A 186 15.48 -7.20 3.84
CA ASP A 186 15.19 -6.03 4.67
C ASP A 186 16.29 -4.97 4.51
N LEU A 187 15.89 -3.71 4.63
CA LEU A 187 16.82 -2.59 4.59
C LEU A 187 17.71 -2.61 5.82
N THR A 188 18.99 -2.35 5.63
CA THR A 188 19.86 -2.01 6.76
C THR A 188 19.34 -0.74 7.48
N PRO A 189 19.72 -0.51 8.74
CA PRO A 189 19.38 0.72 9.43
C PRO A 189 19.79 1.99 8.66
N TYR A 190 20.93 1.96 7.98
CA TYR A 190 21.42 3.06 7.14
C TYR A 190 20.55 3.28 5.88
N GLU A 191 20.23 2.21 5.15
CA GLU A 191 19.35 2.30 3.97
C GLU A 191 17.96 2.82 4.36
N ARG A 192 17.44 2.35 5.50
CA ARG A 192 16.14 2.80 6.04
C ARG A 192 16.17 4.28 6.42
N GLU A 193 17.22 4.72 7.08
CA GLU A 193 17.42 6.13 7.44
C GLU A 193 17.43 7.00 6.18
N ASN A 194 18.22 6.63 5.18
CA ASN A 194 18.33 7.37 3.92
C ASN A 194 16.99 7.48 3.18
N ILE A 195 16.22 6.39 3.09
CA ILE A 195 14.94 6.43 2.40
C ILE A 195 13.91 7.30 3.14
N LEU A 196 13.93 7.30 4.48
CA LEU A 196 13.04 8.14 5.27
C LEU A 196 13.39 9.63 5.14
N GLN A 197 14.69 9.98 5.13
CA GLN A 197 15.15 11.36 4.85
C GLN A 197 14.68 11.82 3.47
N LEU A 198 14.79 10.95 2.48
CA LEU A 198 14.35 11.23 1.12
C LEU A 198 12.84 11.44 1.05
N CYS A 199 12.06 10.57 1.69
CA CYS A 199 10.60 10.72 1.77
C CYS A 199 10.21 12.04 2.43
N TRP A 200 10.90 12.44 3.51
CA TRP A 200 10.67 13.72 4.17
C TRP A 200 10.92 14.91 3.25
N ASN A 201 12.03 14.87 2.50
CA ASN A 201 12.35 15.94 1.55
C ASN A 201 11.33 15.98 0.39
N LYS A 202 10.92 14.83 -0.12
CA LYS A 202 9.87 14.73 -1.16
C LYS A 202 8.53 15.27 -0.68
N MET A 203 8.13 14.98 0.56
CA MET A 203 6.88 15.47 1.15
C MET A 203 6.76 17.00 1.11
N LYS A 204 7.90 17.73 1.17
CA LYS A 204 7.91 19.21 1.14
C LYS A 204 7.69 19.81 -0.24
N VAL A 205 7.92 19.05 -1.32
CA VAL A 205 7.95 19.57 -2.69
C VAL A 205 7.05 18.83 -3.67
N ALA A 206 6.64 17.61 -3.34
CA ALA A 206 5.76 16.82 -4.20
C ALA A 206 4.32 17.34 -4.13
N GLY A 207 3.58 17.25 -5.24
CA GLY A 207 2.15 17.53 -5.31
C GLY A 207 1.27 16.36 -4.84
N VAL A 208 1.85 15.39 -4.13
CA VAL A 208 1.21 14.21 -3.54
C VAL A 208 1.62 14.10 -2.08
N ASP A 209 0.70 13.72 -1.20
CA ASP A 209 1.05 13.44 0.19
C ASP A 209 1.99 12.24 0.28
N VAL A 210 3.08 12.36 1.07
CA VAL A 210 4.05 11.27 1.29
C VAL A 210 4.04 10.89 2.76
N LEU A 211 3.66 9.66 3.04
CA LEU A 211 3.54 9.13 4.41
C LEU A 211 4.40 7.88 4.58
N SER A 212 4.69 7.51 5.83
CA SER A 212 5.38 6.25 6.14
C SER A 212 4.82 5.59 7.39
N THR A 213 4.77 4.26 7.38
CA THR A 213 4.44 3.45 8.56
C THR A 213 5.66 3.20 9.46
N ALA A 214 6.86 3.63 9.06
CA ALA A 214 8.06 3.48 9.86
C ALA A 214 8.01 4.41 11.09
N PRO A 215 8.06 3.91 12.33
CA PRO A 215 8.03 4.76 13.53
C PRO A 215 9.15 5.78 13.57
N GLN A 216 10.28 5.46 12.95
CA GLN A 216 11.47 6.32 12.87
C GLN A 216 11.25 7.58 12.02
N PHE A 217 10.20 7.63 11.18
CA PHE A 217 9.96 8.74 10.26
C PHE A 217 9.82 10.08 10.99
N THR A 218 9.09 10.09 12.12
CA THR A 218 8.95 11.30 12.94
C THR A 218 10.29 11.79 13.52
N ARG A 219 11.14 10.87 14.00
CA ARG A 219 12.47 11.21 14.50
C ARG A 219 13.32 11.83 13.39
N VAL A 220 13.38 11.17 12.22
CA VAL A 220 14.11 11.67 11.05
C VAL A 220 13.66 13.07 10.66
N ALA A 221 12.36 13.31 10.63
CA ALA A 221 11.78 14.61 10.34
C ALA A 221 12.25 15.68 11.32
N GLN A 222 12.19 15.38 12.64
CA GLN A 222 12.61 16.30 13.69
C GLN A 222 14.11 16.61 13.63
N GLU A 223 14.96 15.61 13.38
CA GLU A 223 16.41 15.80 13.28
C GLU A 223 16.81 16.65 12.08
N ILE A 224 16.13 16.48 10.93
CA ILE A 224 16.34 17.33 9.75
C ILE A 224 15.90 18.78 10.04
N GLU A 225 14.73 18.99 10.64
CA GLU A 225 14.22 20.33 10.97
C GLU A 225 15.09 21.04 12.01
N ALA A 226 15.68 20.31 12.95
CA ALA A 226 16.61 20.83 13.92
C ALA A 226 18.04 21.10 13.35
N GLY A 227 18.29 20.76 12.09
CA GLY A 227 19.61 20.90 11.46
C GLY A 227 20.67 19.92 11.99
N LEU A 228 20.26 18.87 12.71
CA LEU A 228 21.14 17.83 13.24
C LEU A 228 21.60 16.85 12.16
N ILE A 229 20.80 16.73 11.08
CA ILE A 229 21.12 15.95 9.88
C ILE A 229 21.06 16.91 8.70
N VAL A 230 22.14 16.99 7.93
CA VAL A 230 22.14 17.70 6.65
C VAL A 230 21.42 16.80 5.65
N SER A 231 20.33 17.28 5.08
CA SER A 231 19.60 16.58 4.03
C SER A 231 20.42 16.56 2.73
N GLY A 232 21.43 15.69 2.68
CA GLY A 232 22.34 15.58 1.55
C GLY A 232 21.93 14.43 0.64
N ILE A 233 21.21 14.73 -0.45
CA ILE A 233 21.32 13.92 -1.66
C ILE A 233 22.65 14.31 -2.30
N GLN A 234 23.75 13.72 -1.89
CA GLN A 234 24.96 13.70 -2.70
C GLN A 234 24.90 12.47 -3.60
N SER A 235 24.67 12.72 -4.88
CA SER A 235 25.04 11.81 -5.95
C SER A 235 26.54 11.51 -5.84
N GLY A 236 26.88 10.30 -5.38
CA GLY A 236 28.18 9.67 -5.56
C GLY A 236 29.37 10.41 -4.97
N SER A 237 29.72 10.15 -3.72
CA SER A 237 31.11 10.02 -3.23
C SER A 237 31.09 9.61 -1.75
N GLU A 238 31.93 8.70 -1.44
CA GLU A 238 32.44 8.16 -0.19
C GLU A 238 31.87 8.62 1.17
N ALA A 239 31.57 7.60 1.99
CA ALA A 239 31.11 7.67 3.35
C ALA A 239 31.97 8.59 4.24
N SER A 240 31.39 9.64 4.79
CA SER A 240 31.89 10.27 5.99
C SER A 240 31.30 9.57 7.21
N VAL A 241 32.18 9.04 8.03
CA VAL A 241 31.91 8.34 9.30
C VAL A 241 31.13 9.24 10.23
N ILE A 242 29.93 8.84 10.60
CA ILE A 242 29.19 9.45 11.71
C ILE A 242 29.76 8.87 13.01
N PRO A 243 30.07 9.70 14.03
CA PRO A 243 30.55 9.19 15.32
C PRO A 243 29.47 8.33 15.99
N THR A 244 29.83 7.08 16.26
CA THR A 244 29.05 6.17 17.10
C THR A 244 29.15 6.60 18.56
N HIS A 245 28.22 7.44 19.01
CA HIS A 245 27.90 7.58 20.44
C HIS A 245 26.41 7.89 20.53
N PHE A 246 25.61 6.84 20.82
CA PHE A 246 24.48 6.92 21.77
C PHE A 246 23.95 5.51 22.01
N TYR A 247 23.93 5.15 23.29
CA TYR A 247 23.40 3.91 23.87
C TYR A 247 21.92 3.72 23.63
#